data_c84edf27d2c714056889d9976645c6b1
#
_entry.id   c84edf27d2c714056889d9976645c6b1
#
_cell.length_a   1.000
_cell.length_b   1.000
_cell.length_c   1.000
_cell.angle_alpha   90.00
_cell.angle_beta   90.00
_cell.angle_gamma   90.00
#
_symmetry.space_group_name_H-M   'P 1'
#
loop_
_entity.id
_entity.type
_entity.pdbx_description
1 polymer ?
#
loop_
_entity_poly.entity_id
_entity_poly.type
_entity_poly.pdbx_seq_one_letter_code
_entity_poly.pdbx_strand_id
1 'polypeptide(L)'
;MENIIEYLKKEYNPLSILLYGSYADGTNDESSDFDCMIIVSEKEKNHDDSVIGGVQLDCFIFTEEQVKDEGDIDAFLTAYDSNIVLDNGLGADLKRRIHKYVEEHTVIPDDEKEFIRSWIQKMIRRVEKNDDEGNMRAVSFMAESLVDYFFLRDMFYFGSKKAIRYVREHDDDGYALFHEAVTVKSNQAIVKWAEYIIN
;
A
#
# COMPACT_ATOMS: atom_id res chain seq x y z
N MET A 1 -16.66 -0.31 17.42
CA MET A 1 -15.81 0.89 17.17
C MET A 1 -15.68 1.76 18.43
N GLU A 2 -16.76 2.29 19.03
CA GLU A 2 -16.67 3.17 20.22
C GLU A 2 -15.86 2.57 21.37
N ASN A 3 -16.09 1.30 21.73
CA ASN A 3 -15.34 0.62 22.80
C ASN A 3 -13.83 0.55 22.53
N ILE A 4 -13.42 0.40 21.25
CA ILE A 4 -12.00 0.37 20.87
C ILE A 4 -11.39 1.76 21.03
N ILE A 5 -12.06 2.79 20.54
CA ILE A 5 -11.58 4.17 20.68
C ILE A 5 -11.46 4.58 22.15
N GLU A 6 -12.41 4.20 22.99
CA GLU A 6 -12.34 4.47 24.44
C GLU A 6 -11.20 3.68 25.12
N TYR A 7 -10.94 2.43 24.70
CA TYR A 7 -9.78 1.68 25.14
C TYR A 7 -8.47 2.40 24.75
N LEU A 8 -8.31 2.79 23.48
CA LEU A 8 -7.12 3.48 23.00
C LEU A 8 -6.88 4.80 23.75
N LYS A 9 -7.94 5.57 24.00
CA LYS A 9 -7.86 6.83 24.78
C LYS A 9 -7.39 6.58 26.21
N LYS A 10 -7.93 5.57 26.87
CA LYS A 10 -7.61 5.25 28.25
C LYS A 10 -6.21 4.70 28.42
N GLU A 11 -5.80 3.80 27.50
CA GLU A 11 -4.54 3.10 27.59
C GLU A 11 -3.34 3.97 27.19
N TYR A 12 -3.49 4.77 26.14
CA TYR A 12 -2.37 5.50 25.53
C TYR A 12 -2.42 7.01 25.71
N ASN A 13 -3.54 7.58 26.17
CA ASN A 13 -3.75 9.03 26.22
C ASN A 13 -3.26 9.74 24.94
N PRO A 14 -3.74 9.31 23.73
CA PRO A 14 -3.19 9.72 22.46
C PRO A 14 -3.42 11.20 22.16
N LEU A 15 -2.48 11.81 21.47
CA LEU A 15 -2.57 13.15 20.90
C LEU A 15 -3.41 13.14 19.61
N SER A 16 -3.30 12.06 18.83
CA SER A 16 -4.11 11.86 17.61
C SER A 16 -4.37 10.39 17.39
N ILE A 17 -5.52 10.07 16.76
CA ILE A 17 -5.91 8.72 16.30
C ILE A 17 -6.33 8.83 14.85
N LEU A 18 -5.65 8.10 13.97
CA LEU A 18 -5.92 7.98 12.55
C LEU A 18 -6.38 6.56 12.25
N LEU A 19 -7.63 6.40 11.83
CA LEU A 19 -8.23 5.12 11.45
C LEU A 19 -8.06 4.91 9.94
N TYR A 20 -7.57 3.74 9.53
CA TYR A 20 -7.46 3.38 8.12
C TYR A 20 -7.95 1.95 7.89
N GLY A 21 -7.74 1.40 6.68
CA GLY A 21 -8.20 0.05 6.35
C GLY A 21 -9.72 -0.08 6.28
N SER A 22 -10.22 -1.30 6.45
CA SER A 22 -11.62 -1.66 6.22
C SER A 22 -12.61 -0.95 7.14
N TYR A 23 -12.21 -0.61 8.37
CA TYR A 23 -13.06 0.15 9.28
C TYR A 23 -13.17 1.64 8.92
N ALA A 24 -12.21 2.17 8.17
CA ALA A 24 -12.25 3.55 7.70
C ALA A 24 -13.09 3.72 6.44
N ASP A 25 -13.06 2.74 5.53
CA ASP A 25 -13.82 2.76 4.27
C ASP A 25 -15.18 2.02 4.35
N GLY A 26 -15.50 1.42 5.51
CA GLY A 26 -16.77 0.75 5.75
C GLY A 26 -16.91 -0.63 5.08
N THR A 27 -15.80 -1.24 4.66
CA THR A 27 -15.76 -2.57 4.04
C THR A 27 -15.44 -3.69 5.03
N ASN A 28 -15.35 -3.38 6.33
CA ASN A 28 -15.04 -4.34 7.38
C ASN A 28 -16.12 -5.41 7.54
N ASP A 29 -15.67 -6.62 7.85
CA ASP A 29 -16.50 -7.78 8.20
C ASP A 29 -16.08 -8.37 9.56
N GLU A 30 -16.65 -9.52 9.92
CA GLU A 30 -16.39 -10.20 11.21
C GLU A 30 -14.93 -10.67 11.38
N SER A 31 -14.17 -10.78 10.30
CA SER A 31 -12.76 -11.18 10.28
C SER A 31 -11.79 -10.01 10.16
N SER A 32 -12.30 -8.79 10.07
CA SER A 32 -11.48 -7.59 9.85
C SER A 32 -10.81 -7.13 11.12
N ASP A 33 -9.51 -6.85 11.04
CA ASP A 33 -8.74 -6.18 12.08
C ASP A 33 -9.07 -4.68 12.11
N PHE A 34 -8.89 -4.07 13.28
CA PHE A 34 -9.07 -2.62 13.45
C PHE A 34 -7.72 -1.93 13.23
N ASP A 35 -7.51 -1.44 12.01
CA ASP A 35 -6.28 -0.78 11.57
C ASP A 35 -6.25 0.68 12.03
N CYS A 36 -5.29 1.06 12.85
CA CYS A 36 -5.12 2.45 13.24
C CYS A 36 -3.66 2.84 13.51
N MET A 37 -3.43 4.13 13.47
CA MET A 37 -2.21 4.78 13.94
C MET A 37 -2.57 5.71 15.09
N ILE A 38 -1.85 5.62 16.19
CA ILE A 38 -1.96 6.59 17.29
C ILE A 38 -0.66 7.36 17.46
N ILE A 39 -0.79 8.65 17.74
CA ILE A 39 0.33 9.53 18.03
C ILE A 39 0.25 9.87 19.53
N VAL A 40 1.33 9.64 20.24
CA VAL A 40 1.45 9.85 21.68
C VAL A 40 2.65 10.74 22.01
N SER A 41 2.70 11.29 23.21
CA SER A 41 3.91 12.02 23.70
C SER A 41 5.04 11.05 24.01
N GLU A 42 4.74 9.92 24.66
CA GLU A 42 5.69 8.88 25.05
C GLU A 42 5.06 7.51 24.80
N LYS A 43 5.86 6.49 24.49
CA LYS A 43 5.37 5.13 24.26
C LYS A 43 6.25 4.08 24.91
N GLU A 44 5.63 2.99 25.36
CA GLU A 44 6.30 1.80 25.88
C GLU A 44 6.41 0.67 24.83
N LYS A 45 5.50 0.65 23.85
CA LYS A 45 5.46 -0.32 22.76
C LYS A 45 5.22 0.37 21.42
N ASN A 46 5.55 -0.32 20.32
CA ASN A 46 5.41 0.22 18.96
C ASN A 46 4.09 -0.21 18.29
N HIS A 47 3.45 -1.25 18.81
CA HIS A 47 2.30 -1.89 18.19
C HIS A 47 1.39 -2.49 19.27
N ASP A 48 0.08 -2.43 19.04
CA ASP A 48 -0.94 -3.07 19.86
C ASP A 48 -1.78 -4.02 19.00
N ASP A 49 -1.72 -5.29 19.33
CA ASP A 49 -2.44 -6.40 18.71
C ASP A 49 -3.49 -7.02 19.67
N SER A 50 -3.93 -6.28 20.67
CA SER A 50 -4.92 -6.73 21.65
C SER A 50 -6.28 -7.03 20.99
N VAL A 51 -7.08 -7.90 21.61
CA VAL A 51 -8.46 -8.17 21.19
C VAL A 51 -9.42 -7.40 22.08
N ILE A 52 -10.15 -6.45 21.52
CA ILE A 52 -11.11 -5.60 22.24
C ILE A 52 -12.52 -5.81 21.73
N GLY A 53 -13.38 -6.36 22.60
CA GLY A 53 -14.77 -6.65 22.20
C GLY A 53 -14.90 -7.67 21.08
N GLY A 54 -13.91 -8.57 20.92
CA GLY A 54 -13.87 -9.60 19.89
C GLY A 54 -13.20 -9.14 18.58
N VAL A 55 -12.73 -7.89 18.50
CA VAL A 55 -12.02 -7.35 17.33
C VAL A 55 -10.52 -7.29 17.62
N GLN A 56 -9.71 -7.86 16.73
CA GLN A 56 -8.25 -7.76 16.75
C GLN A 56 -7.83 -6.33 16.39
N LEU A 57 -6.90 -5.76 17.18
CA LEU A 57 -6.28 -4.50 16.82
C LEU A 57 -5.06 -4.74 15.92
N ASP A 58 -4.84 -3.84 14.96
CA ASP A 58 -3.58 -3.62 14.24
C ASP A 58 -3.22 -2.14 14.39
N CYS A 59 -2.77 -1.78 15.61
CA CYS A 59 -2.59 -0.38 15.98
C CYS A 59 -1.11 -0.02 16.12
N PHE A 60 -0.59 0.79 15.20
CA PHE A 60 0.76 1.31 15.25
C PHE A 60 0.86 2.56 16.13
N ILE A 61 1.89 2.60 16.98
CA ILE A 61 2.09 3.64 17.97
C ILE A 61 3.35 4.43 17.66
N PHE A 62 3.18 5.73 17.43
CA PHE A 62 4.28 6.65 17.12
C PHE A 62 4.33 7.78 18.14
N THR A 63 5.52 8.27 18.45
CA THR A 63 5.67 9.48 19.24
C THR A 63 5.51 10.73 18.36
N GLU A 64 5.15 11.85 19.00
CA GLU A 64 5.12 13.16 18.37
C GLU A 64 6.45 13.50 17.66
N GLU A 65 7.59 13.14 18.27
CA GLU A 65 8.92 13.35 17.70
C GLU A 65 9.10 12.56 16.40
N GLN A 66 8.73 11.26 16.40
CA GLN A 66 8.81 10.41 15.21
C GLN A 66 7.94 10.93 14.06
N VAL A 67 6.74 11.39 14.37
CA VAL A 67 5.81 11.93 13.37
C VAL A 67 6.28 13.26 12.80
N LYS A 68 7.00 14.08 13.58
CA LYS A 68 7.57 15.36 13.13
C LYS A 68 8.85 15.21 12.31
N ASP A 69 9.50 14.05 12.36
CA ASP A 69 10.67 13.77 11.51
C ASP A 69 10.26 13.76 10.04
N GLU A 70 10.88 14.61 9.23
CA GLU A 70 10.59 14.73 7.80
C GLU A 70 11.29 13.64 6.97
N GLY A 71 12.24 12.91 7.57
CA GLY A 71 13.08 11.94 6.87
C GLY A 71 12.42 10.58 6.60
N ASP A 72 11.29 10.25 7.23
CA ASP A 72 10.68 8.91 7.17
C ASP A 72 9.16 8.97 6.88
N ILE A 73 8.77 9.80 5.92
CA ILE A 73 7.34 9.94 5.55
C ILE A 73 6.75 8.63 5.00
N ASP A 74 7.60 7.77 4.41
CA ASP A 74 7.17 6.47 3.85
C ASP A 74 6.55 5.54 4.90
N ALA A 75 7.04 5.60 6.16
CA ALA A 75 6.49 4.82 7.27
C ALA A 75 5.02 5.14 7.58
N PHE A 76 4.55 6.30 7.13
CA PHE A 76 3.21 6.81 7.42
C PHE A 76 2.23 6.74 6.24
N LEU A 77 2.63 6.20 5.09
CA LEU A 77 1.79 6.14 3.87
C LEU A 77 0.46 5.42 4.07
N THR A 78 0.36 4.50 5.04
CA THR A 78 -0.90 3.85 5.41
C THR A 78 -1.97 4.85 5.88
N ALA A 79 -1.56 6.00 6.42
CA ALA A 79 -2.46 7.05 6.86
C ALA A 79 -2.96 7.98 5.75
N TYR A 80 -2.58 7.77 4.48
CA TYR A 80 -3.00 8.60 3.35
C TYR A 80 -4.53 8.77 3.28
N ASP A 81 -5.27 7.65 3.27
CA ASP A 81 -6.74 7.63 3.21
C ASP A 81 -7.40 7.55 4.60
N SER A 82 -6.64 7.80 5.69
CA SER A 82 -7.16 7.65 7.04
C SER A 82 -8.26 8.66 7.39
N ASN A 83 -9.17 8.25 8.25
CA ASN A 83 -10.12 9.13 8.93
C ASN A 83 -9.53 9.56 10.28
N ILE A 84 -9.47 10.85 10.53
CA ILE A 84 -9.02 11.38 11.82
C ILE A 84 -10.16 11.26 12.84
N VAL A 85 -9.95 10.45 13.88
CA VAL A 85 -10.93 10.19 14.95
C VAL A 85 -10.71 11.09 16.16
N LEU A 86 -9.45 11.37 16.47
CA LEU A 86 -9.00 12.31 17.49
C LEU A 86 -7.82 13.08 16.95
N ASP A 87 -7.74 14.40 17.21
CA ASP A 87 -6.61 15.20 16.77
C ASP A 87 -6.35 16.42 17.65
N ASN A 88 -5.07 16.70 17.87
CA ASN A 88 -4.58 17.96 18.44
C ASN A 88 -3.86 18.82 17.38
N GLY A 89 -3.99 18.48 16.11
CA GLY A 89 -3.34 19.11 14.96
C GLY A 89 -2.20 18.28 14.34
N LEU A 90 -1.64 17.29 15.05
CA LEU A 90 -0.54 16.45 14.57
C LEU A 90 -0.99 15.48 13.46
N GLY A 91 -2.18 14.89 13.60
CA GLY A 91 -2.73 13.98 12.59
C GLY A 91 -3.05 14.70 11.28
N ALA A 92 -3.65 15.88 11.36
CA ALA A 92 -3.94 16.70 10.18
C ALA A 92 -2.66 17.18 9.48
N ASP A 93 -1.63 17.58 10.26
CA ASP A 93 -0.33 17.97 9.71
C ASP A 93 0.37 16.79 9.02
N LEU A 94 0.40 15.62 9.66
CA LEU A 94 0.95 14.40 9.07
C LEU A 94 0.26 14.06 7.74
N LYS A 95 -1.07 14.03 7.70
CA LYS A 95 -1.82 13.76 6.46
C LYS A 95 -1.47 14.75 5.36
N ARG A 96 -1.39 16.04 5.67
CA ARG A 96 -1.01 17.07 4.70
C ARG A 96 0.39 16.81 4.11
N ARG A 97 1.37 16.40 4.94
CA ARG A 97 2.73 16.05 4.49
C ARG A 97 2.74 14.78 3.66
N ILE A 98 1.97 13.75 4.03
CA ILE A 98 1.82 12.52 3.23
C ILE A 98 1.22 12.85 1.85
N HIS A 99 0.16 13.66 1.79
CA HIS A 99 -0.45 14.04 0.51
C HIS A 99 0.55 14.78 -0.38
N LYS A 100 1.30 15.73 0.18
CA LYS A 100 2.34 16.45 -0.55
C LYS A 100 3.43 15.50 -1.08
N TYR A 101 3.90 14.57 -0.24
CA TYR A 101 4.88 13.56 -0.64
C TYR A 101 4.38 12.71 -1.81
N VAL A 102 3.15 12.23 -1.72
CA VAL A 102 2.52 11.45 -2.80
C VAL A 102 2.43 12.26 -4.09
N GLU A 103 1.98 13.51 -4.03
CA GLU A 103 1.93 14.41 -5.20
C GLU A 103 3.31 14.59 -5.86
N GLU A 104 4.37 14.78 -5.04
CA GLU A 104 5.74 14.98 -5.51
C GLU A 104 6.38 13.71 -6.09
N HIS A 105 5.90 12.50 -5.70
CA HIS A 105 6.48 11.21 -6.12
C HIS A 105 5.54 10.40 -7.02
N THR A 106 4.47 10.98 -7.52
CA THR A 106 3.53 10.30 -8.42
C THR A 106 4.02 10.30 -9.86
N VAL A 107 4.64 11.42 -10.30
CA VAL A 107 5.14 11.53 -11.67
C VAL A 107 6.55 10.98 -11.75
N ILE A 108 6.72 9.94 -12.55
CA ILE A 108 8.01 9.29 -12.78
C ILE A 108 8.73 9.96 -13.96
N PRO A 109 10.02 10.27 -13.87
CA PRO A 109 10.80 10.81 -14.98
C PRO A 109 10.76 9.93 -16.24
N ASP A 110 10.74 10.53 -17.41
CA ASP A 110 10.63 9.80 -18.69
C ASP A 110 11.77 8.80 -18.93
N ASP A 111 12.99 9.15 -18.51
CA ASP A 111 14.17 8.28 -18.61
C ASP A 111 14.03 7.05 -17.68
N GLU A 112 13.44 7.21 -16.51
CA GLU A 112 13.14 6.10 -15.61
C GLU A 112 12.03 5.19 -16.18
N LYS A 113 10.97 5.77 -16.74
CA LYS A 113 9.94 4.99 -17.46
C LYS A 113 10.52 4.22 -18.64
N GLU A 114 11.43 4.81 -19.41
CA GLU A 114 12.09 4.14 -20.52
C GLU A 114 12.99 3.00 -20.03
N PHE A 115 13.68 3.19 -18.91
CA PHE A 115 14.43 2.12 -18.26
C PHE A 115 13.54 0.95 -17.85
N ILE A 116 12.40 1.22 -17.18
CA ILE A 116 11.42 0.19 -16.78
C ILE A 116 10.91 -0.57 -18.01
N ARG A 117 10.48 0.13 -19.07
CA ARG A 117 10.04 -0.53 -20.32
C ARG A 117 11.11 -1.41 -20.94
N SER A 118 12.34 -0.91 -21.03
CA SER A 118 13.48 -1.67 -21.56
C SER A 118 13.80 -2.91 -20.72
N TRP A 119 13.71 -2.80 -19.40
CA TRP A 119 13.91 -3.91 -18.48
C TRP A 119 12.84 -4.98 -18.66
N ILE A 120 11.56 -4.60 -18.71
CA ILE A 120 10.44 -5.52 -18.94
C ILE A 120 10.60 -6.22 -20.31
N GLN A 121 10.96 -5.51 -21.37
CA GLN A 121 11.21 -6.10 -22.68
C GLN A 121 12.36 -7.13 -22.67
N LYS A 122 13.43 -6.87 -21.92
CA LYS A 122 14.52 -7.84 -21.73
C LYS A 122 14.05 -9.07 -20.95
N MET A 123 13.23 -8.86 -19.93
CA MET A 123 12.61 -9.91 -19.15
C MET A 123 11.72 -10.81 -20.03
N ILE A 124 10.83 -10.24 -20.85
CA ILE A 124 9.96 -10.97 -21.79
C ILE A 124 10.80 -11.91 -22.68
N ARG A 125 11.82 -11.38 -23.37
CA ARG A 125 12.73 -12.18 -24.22
C ARG A 125 13.44 -13.30 -23.45
N ARG A 126 13.70 -13.12 -22.17
CA ARG A 126 14.35 -14.14 -21.34
C ARG A 126 13.36 -15.23 -20.91
N VAL A 127 12.12 -14.85 -20.59
CA VAL A 127 11.03 -15.74 -20.20
C VAL A 127 10.64 -16.67 -21.37
N GLU A 128 10.67 -16.18 -22.61
CA GLU A 128 10.35 -16.96 -23.82
C GLU A 128 11.26 -18.17 -24.03
N LYS A 129 12.46 -18.20 -23.44
CA LYS A 129 13.34 -19.36 -23.48
C LYS A 129 12.84 -20.55 -22.67
N ASN A 130 11.92 -20.33 -21.76
CA ASN A 130 11.22 -21.34 -20.97
C ASN A 130 12.18 -22.31 -20.24
N ASP A 131 13.32 -21.81 -19.79
CA ASP A 131 14.28 -22.50 -18.92
C ASP A 131 14.16 -22.00 -17.47
N ASP A 132 14.90 -22.62 -16.56
CA ASP A 132 14.82 -22.30 -15.11
C ASP A 132 15.09 -20.83 -14.81
N GLU A 133 16.05 -20.19 -15.52
CA GLU A 133 16.32 -18.76 -15.34
C GLU A 133 15.15 -17.90 -15.85
N GLY A 134 14.60 -18.21 -17.00
CA GLY A 134 13.41 -17.54 -17.55
C GLY A 134 12.20 -17.67 -16.64
N ASN A 135 11.95 -18.87 -16.12
CA ASN A 135 10.86 -19.14 -15.19
C ASN A 135 11.03 -18.36 -13.88
N MET A 136 12.25 -18.30 -13.34
CA MET A 136 12.53 -17.51 -12.14
C MET A 136 12.33 -16.01 -12.35
N ARG A 137 12.72 -15.49 -13.53
CA ARG A 137 12.48 -14.08 -13.88
C ARG A 137 10.99 -13.76 -14.00
N ALA A 138 10.20 -14.67 -14.57
CA ALA A 138 8.75 -14.52 -14.66
C ALA A 138 8.10 -14.40 -13.28
N VAL A 139 8.50 -15.25 -12.33
CA VAL A 139 8.02 -15.19 -10.95
C VAL A 139 8.42 -13.89 -10.26
N SER A 140 9.68 -13.48 -10.38
CA SER A 140 10.18 -12.23 -9.80
C SER A 140 9.46 -11.00 -10.37
N PHE A 141 9.23 -10.96 -11.69
CA PHE A 141 8.48 -9.89 -12.33
C PHE A 141 7.05 -9.80 -11.78
N MET A 142 6.34 -10.92 -11.61
CA MET A 142 4.98 -10.90 -11.10
C MET A 142 4.88 -10.26 -9.70
N ALA A 143 5.89 -10.44 -8.85
CA ALA A 143 5.91 -9.86 -7.50
C ALA A 143 5.91 -8.31 -7.51
N GLU A 144 6.51 -7.70 -8.54
CA GLU A 144 6.71 -6.25 -8.66
C GLU A 144 5.90 -5.62 -9.79
N SER A 145 5.25 -6.42 -10.63
CA SER A 145 4.58 -5.97 -11.86
C SER A 145 3.51 -4.90 -11.68
N LEU A 146 2.84 -4.88 -10.51
CA LEU A 146 1.89 -3.82 -10.18
C LEU A 146 2.60 -2.50 -9.87
N VAL A 147 3.80 -2.50 -9.31
CA VAL A 147 4.61 -1.29 -9.15
C VAL A 147 4.91 -0.68 -10.52
N ASP A 148 5.40 -1.49 -11.44
CA ASP A 148 5.69 -1.06 -12.82
C ASP A 148 4.44 -0.54 -13.54
N TYR A 149 3.29 -1.22 -13.36
CA TYR A 149 2.01 -0.79 -13.92
C TYR A 149 1.64 0.62 -13.47
N PHE A 150 1.75 0.91 -12.18
CA PHE A 150 1.41 2.20 -11.58
C PHE A 150 2.43 3.27 -11.99
N PHE A 151 3.71 2.99 -11.92
CA PHE A 151 4.78 3.93 -12.26
C PHE A 151 4.72 4.39 -13.72
N LEU A 152 4.49 3.46 -14.66
CA LEU A 152 4.38 3.80 -16.08
C LEU A 152 3.14 4.64 -16.43
N ARG A 153 2.19 4.75 -15.49
CA ARG A 153 0.94 5.53 -15.64
C ARG A 153 0.89 6.78 -14.75
N ASP A 154 2.03 7.18 -14.17
CA ASP A 154 2.11 8.29 -13.22
C ASP A 154 1.10 8.15 -12.08
N MET A 155 1.05 6.97 -11.48
CA MET A 155 0.20 6.68 -10.34
C MET A 155 1.03 6.21 -9.16
N PHE A 156 0.70 6.70 -7.96
CA PHE A 156 1.39 6.28 -6.75
C PHE A 156 0.96 4.86 -6.33
N TYR A 157 1.93 4.00 -6.02
CA TYR A 157 1.67 2.63 -5.60
C TYR A 157 1.53 2.53 -4.08
N PHE A 158 0.31 2.26 -3.59
CA PHE A 158 0.00 2.10 -2.16
C PHE A 158 -0.03 0.65 -1.67
N GLY A 159 0.70 -0.24 -2.31
CA GLY A 159 0.73 -1.66 -1.98
C GLY A 159 -0.25 -2.51 -2.78
N SER A 160 -0.01 -3.83 -2.79
CA SER A 160 -0.69 -4.77 -3.68
C SER A 160 -2.21 -4.83 -3.49
N LYS A 161 -2.71 -4.76 -2.24
CA LYS A 161 -4.16 -4.82 -1.94
C LYS A 161 -4.92 -3.68 -2.63
N LYS A 162 -4.43 -2.43 -2.46
CA LYS A 162 -5.04 -1.25 -3.08
C LYS A 162 -4.85 -1.24 -4.59
N ALA A 163 -3.68 -1.65 -5.08
CA ALA A 163 -3.37 -1.72 -6.49
C ALA A 163 -4.26 -2.72 -7.24
N ILE A 164 -4.45 -3.94 -6.71
CA ILE A 164 -5.33 -4.95 -7.31
C ILE A 164 -6.78 -4.44 -7.35
N ARG A 165 -7.25 -3.80 -6.27
CA ARG A 165 -8.60 -3.21 -6.23
C ARG A 165 -8.75 -2.14 -7.30
N TYR A 166 -7.78 -1.24 -7.41
CA TYR A 166 -7.79 -0.16 -8.41
C TYR A 166 -7.85 -0.71 -9.84
N VAL A 167 -6.94 -1.64 -10.20
CA VAL A 167 -6.92 -2.23 -11.55
C VAL A 167 -8.24 -2.92 -11.86
N ARG A 168 -8.81 -3.67 -10.90
CA ARG A 168 -10.11 -4.33 -11.07
C ARG A 168 -11.29 -3.38 -11.31
N GLU A 169 -11.25 -2.18 -10.69
CA GLU A 169 -12.35 -1.21 -10.75
C GLU A 169 -12.22 -0.24 -11.93
N HIS A 170 -11.00 -0.05 -12.49
CA HIS A 170 -10.73 1.02 -13.46
C HIS A 170 -10.08 0.55 -14.76
N ASP A 171 -9.66 -0.72 -14.87
CA ASP A 171 -8.96 -1.26 -16.03
C ASP A 171 -9.35 -2.73 -16.26
N ASP A 172 -10.51 -2.96 -16.86
CA ASP A 172 -11.07 -4.31 -17.08
C ASP A 172 -10.11 -5.21 -17.88
N ASP A 173 -9.48 -4.67 -18.96
CA ASP A 173 -8.56 -5.41 -19.80
C ASP A 173 -7.25 -5.76 -19.07
N GLY A 174 -6.70 -4.78 -18.35
CA GLY A 174 -5.53 -4.96 -17.51
C GLY A 174 -5.80 -5.96 -16.39
N TYR A 175 -6.94 -5.85 -15.73
CA TYR A 175 -7.34 -6.80 -14.68
C TYR A 175 -7.49 -8.23 -15.21
N ALA A 176 -8.09 -8.42 -16.37
CA ALA A 176 -8.24 -9.74 -16.97
C ALA A 176 -6.87 -10.41 -17.21
N LEU A 177 -5.90 -9.67 -17.76
CA LEU A 177 -4.55 -10.16 -18.02
C LEU A 177 -3.77 -10.42 -16.73
N PHE A 178 -3.84 -9.50 -15.75
CA PHE A 178 -3.24 -9.69 -14.45
C PHE A 178 -3.83 -10.93 -13.73
N HIS A 179 -5.16 -11.07 -13.74
CA HIS A 179 -5.85 -12.21 -13.12
C HIS A 179 -5.46 -13.54 -13.80
N GLU A 180 -5.37 -13.59 -15.13
CA GLU A 180 -4.87 -14.77 -15.85
C GLU A 180 -3.44 -15.11 -15.40
N ALA A 181 -2.55 -14.09 -15.33
CA ALA A 181 -1.15 -14.29 -14.97
C ALA A 181 -0.98 -14.85 -13.54
N VAL A 182 -1.70 -14.31 -12.55
CA VAL A 182 -1.61 -14.78 -11.15
C VAL A 182 -2.31 -16.11 -10.90
N THR A 183 -3.33 -16.47 -11.70
CA THR A 183 -4.11 -17.69 -11.53
C THR A 183 -3.50 -18.86 -12.27
N VAL A 184 -3.19 -18.68 -13.56
CA VAL A 184 -2.64 -19.73 -14.44
C VAL A 184 -1.14 -19.92 -14.19
N LYS A 185 -0.41 -18.86 -13.87
CA LYS A 185 1.03 -18.84 -13.57
C LYS A 185 1.90 -19.42 -14.70
N SER A 186 1.45 -19.29 -15.94
CA SER A 186 2.24 -19.70 -17.10
C SER A 186 3.07 -18.54 -17.63
N ASN A 187 4.24 -18.84 -18.20
CA ASN A 187 5.09 -17.82 -18.84
C ASN A 187 4.32 -17.04 -19.92
N GLN A 188 3.45 -17.71 -20.68
CA GLN A 188 2.64 -17.05 -21.70
C GLN A 188 1.67 -16.01 -21.10
N ALA A 189 0.98 -16.33 -20.01
CA ALA A 189 0.07 -15.41 -19.35
C ALA A 189 0.85 -14.22 -18.73
N ILE A 190 2.01 -14.49 -18.14
CA ILE A 190 2.88 -13.45 -17.55
C ILE A 190 3.42 -12.52 -18.64
N VAL A 191 3.82 -13.05 -19.79
CA VAL A 191 4.28 -12.24 -20.94
C VAL A 191 3.17 -11.33 -21.46
N LYS A 192 1.94 -11.82 -21.62
CA LYS A 192 0.81 -10.98 -22.04
C LYS A 192 0.56 -9.82 -21.08
N TRP A 193 0.61 -10.07 -19.76
CA TRP A 193 0.50 -9.03 -18.75
C TRP A 193 1.65 -8.03 -18.84
N ALA A 194 2.90 -8.51 -19.00
CA ALA A 194 4.07 -7.65 -19.14
C ALA A 194 4.00 -6.76 -20.39
N GLU A 195 3.54 -7.29 -21.53
CA GLU A 195 3.31 -6.53 -22.77
C GLU A 195 2.24 -5.45 -22.59
N TYR A 196 1.18 -5.75 -21.82
CA TYR A 196 0.14 -4.78 -21.52
C TYR A 196 0.65 -3.62 -20.67
N ILE A 197 1.52 -3.89 -19.70
CA ILE A 197 2.10 -2.86 -18.82
C ILE A 197 2.86 -1.81 -19.63
N ILE A 198 3.64 -2.24 -20.63
CA ILE A 198 4.57 -1.36 -21.37
C ILE A 198 3.94 -0.64 -22.57
N ASN A 199 2.71 -1.00 -22.96
CA ASN A 199 1.96 -0.37 -24.05
C ASN A 199 0.99 0.69 -23.53
#